data_d4881e2a3209fd2596b98b5edccfedab
#
_entry.id   d4881e2a3209fd2596b98b5edccfedab
#
_cell.length_a   1.000
_cell.length_b   1.000
_cell.length_c   1.000
_cell.angle_alpha   90.00
_cell.angle_beta   90.00
_cell.angle_gamma   90.00
#
_symmetry.space_group_name_H-M   'P 1'
#
loop_
_entity.id
_entity.type
_entity.pdbx_description
1 polymer ?
#
loop_
_entity_poly.entity_id
_entity_poly.type
_entity_poly.pdbx_seq_one_letter_code
_entity_poly.pdbx_strand_id
1 'polypeptide(L)'
;MRITEYDKVKDYSYLQYCEYLQNKYGKGLCEYMTASWVKSRKVTRTKEGLFVHHKYEDQAIRLSHPEIAKNYPYEWQLPENLIYCDFLEHLFLHVLICEKSIDFRLGIGGLLVFMIPELNDWFSGFDKMEQWQKNCWNVIKNDEEVYLILLKRLKEHFQMKETDCIENLCVSFNESF
;
A
#
# COMPACT_ATOMS: atom_id res chain seq x y z
N MET A 1 -0.74 11.30 2.53
CA MET A 1 -2.11 11.76 2.11
C MET A 1 -2.73 12.61 3.21
N ARG A 2 -3.14 13.85 2.91
CA ARG A 2 -3.83 14.75 3.86
C ARG A 2 -5.34 14.50 3.82
N ILE A 3 -6.06 14.91 4.89
CA ILE A 3 -7.52 14.75 4.97
C ILE A 3 -8.24 15.44 3.79
N THR A 4 -7.80 16.64 3.40
CA THR A 4 -8.38 17.37 2.27
C THR A 4 -8.17 16.68 0.92
N GLU A 5 -7.12 15.89 0.78
CA GLU A 5 -6.86 15.05 -0.38
C GLU A 5 -7.73 13.79 -0.34
N TYR A 6 -7.81 13.11 0.82
CA TYR A 6 -8.68 11.96 1.01
C TYR A 6 -10.13 12.29 0.65
N ASP A 7 -10.66 13.44 1.10
CA ASP A 7 -12.02 13.88 0.79
C ASP A 7 -12.30 14.03 -0.71
N LYS A 8 -11.28 14.33 -1.51
CA LYS A 8 -11.40 14.42 -2.97
C LYS A 8 -11.42 13.07 -3.67
N VAL A 9 -10.72 12.07 -3.09
CA VAL A 9 -10.46 10.80 -3.76
C VAL A 9 -11.16 9.60 -3.10
N LYS A 10 -11.82 9.77 -1.96
CA LYS A 10 -12.43 8.69 -1.17
C LYS A 10 -13.45 7.83 -1.95
N ASP A 11 -14.08 8.40 -2.97
CA ASP A 11 -15.08 7.73 -3.80
C ASP A 11 -14.49 7.22 -5.13
N TYR A 12 -13.17 7.33 -5.32
CA TYR A 12 -12.52 6.82 -6.53
C TYR A 12 -12.49 5.29 -6.51
N SER A 13 -12.67 4.69 -7.68
CA SER A 13 -12.30 3.29 -7.88
C SER A 13 -10.77 3.13 -7.80
N TYR A 14 -10.32 1.90 -7.59
CA TYR A 14 -8.89 1.58 -7.56
C TYR A 14 -8.13 2.13 -8.77
N LEU A 15 -8.65 1.94 -10.00
CA LEU A 15 -8.00 2.41 -11.22
C LEU A 15 -7.99 3.95 -11.33
N GLN A 16 -9.07 4.62 -10.96
CA GLN A 16 -9.11 6.09 -10.91
C GLN A 16 -8.08 6.63 -9.92
N TYR A 17 -7.92 5.96 -8.79
CA TYR A 17 -6.94 6.39 -7.80
C TYR A 17 -5.50 6.13 -8.28
N CYS A 18 -5.23 5.01 -8.96
CA CYS A 18 -3.94 4.78 -9.63
C CYS A 18 -3.60 5.90 -10.63
N GLU A 19 -4.55 6.31 -11.47
CA GLU A 19 -4.38 7.40 -12.43
C GLU A 19 -4.13 8.75 -11.72
N TYR A 20 -4.87 9.03 -10.65
CA TYR A 20 -4.65 10.22 -9.82
C TYR A 20 -3.22 10.28 -9.29
N LEU A 21 -2.71 9.18 -8.72
CA LEU A 21 -1.36 9.11 -8.17
C LEU A 21 -0.28 9.21 -9.26
N GLN A 22 -0.50 8.61 -10.45
CA GLN A 22 0.40 8.79 -11.58
C GLN A 22 0.43 10.25 -12.08
N ASN A 23 -0.68 10.97 -12.04
CA ASN A 23 -0.71 12.40 -12.35
C ASN A 23 0.01 13.23 -11.27
N LYS A 24 -0.05 12.80 -10.00
CA LYS A 24 0.57 13.49 -8.86
C LYS A 24 2.10 13.29 -8.81
N TYR A 25 2.58 12.07 -9.01
CA TYR A 25 3.98 11.70 -8.76
C TYR A 25 4.75 11.27 -10.02
N GLY A 26 4.08 11.14 -11.14
CA GLY A 26 4.63 10.57 -12.37
C GLY A 26 4.57 9.04 -12.39
N LYS A 27 4.95 8.48 -13.54
CA LYS A 27 5.12 7.04 -13.75
C LYS A 27 6.40 6.53 -13.11
N GLY A 28 6.59 5.21 -13.08
CA GLY A 28 7.84 4.60 -12.63
C GLY A 28 9.06 5.21 -13.34
N LEU A 29 10.16 5.42 -12.61
CA LEU A 29 11.41 5.96 -13.20
C LEU A 29 12.09 4.99 -14.16
N CYS A 30 11.87 3.71 -13.96
CA CYS A 30 12.31 2.61 -14.82
C CYS A 30 11.45 1.38 -14.49
N GLU A 31 11.70 0.26 -15.18
CA GLU A 31 11.09 -1.02 -14.83
C GLU A 31 11.40 -1.41 -13.37
N TYR A 32 10.44 -2.06 -12.68
CA TYR A 32 10.65 -2.55 -11.31
C TYR A 32 11.64 -3.71 -11.28
N MET A 33 11.51 -4.63 -12.24
CA MET A 33 12.47 -5.72 -12.46
C MET A 33 13.04 -5.64 -13.86
N THR A 34 14.33 -5.93 -14.00
CA THR A 34 15.00 -6.10 -15.30
C THR A 34 14.47 -7.34 -16.02
N ALA A 35 14.79 -7.49 -17.30
CA ALA A 35 14.44 -8.69 -18.07
C ALA A 35 15.00 -9.99 -17.48
N SER A 36 16.01 -9.92 -16.62
CA SER A 36 16.55 -11.06 -15.86
C SER A 36 15.88 -11.23 -14.47
N TRP A 37 14.78 -10.56 -14.21
CA TRP A 37 14.02 -10.63 -12.96
C TRP A 37 14.80 -10.18 -11.72
N VAL A 38 15.71 -9.24 -11.88
CA VAL A 38 16.44 -8.60 -10.78
C VAL A 38 15.80 -7.22 -10.51
N LYS A 39 15.49 -6.95 -9.24
CA LYS A 39 14.90 -5.66 -8.83
C LYS A 39 15.82 -4.48 -9.18
N SER A 40 15.28 -3.50 -9.90
CA SER A 40 15.99 -2.26 -10.20
C SER A 40 16.08 -1.37 -8.95
N ARG A 41 17.30 -0.98 -8.58
CA ARG A 41 17.50 -0.02 -7.47
C ARG A 41 17.08 1.40 -7.85
N LYS A 42 17.00 1.72 -9.14
CA LYS A 42 16.67 3.05 -9.64
C LYS A 42 15.17 3.36 -9.54
N VAL A 43 14.32 2.33 -9.37
CA VAL A 43 12.87 2.52 -9.27
C VAL A 43 12.44 3.14 -7.95
N THR A 44 13.27 3.07 -6.90
CA THR A 44 12.89 3.52 -5.56
C THR A 44 12.93 5.03 -5.41
N ARG A 45 11.93 5.61 -4.75
CA ARG A 45 11.86 7.01 -4.31
C ARG A 45 11.71 7.14 -2.79
N THR A 46 12.23 6.18 -2.03
CA THR A 46 12.15 6.17 -0.56
C THR A 46 12.87 7.36 0.11
N LYS A 47 13.81 8.00 -0.57
CA LYS A 47 14.41 9.27 -0.11
C LYS A 47 13.38 10.42 -0.06
N GLU A 48 12.36 10.36 -0.88
CA GLU A 48 11.25 11.29 -0.93
C GLU A 48 10.07 10.84 -0.05
N GLY A 49 10.20 9.70 0.64
CA GLY A 49 9.13 9.08 1.41
C GLY A 49 8.07 8.37 0.58
N LEU A 50 8.41 7.99 -0.67
CA LEU A 50 7.48 7.35 -1.58
C LEU A 50 7.80 5.86 -1.77
N PHE A 51 6.74 5.05 -1.82
CA PHE A 51 6.75 3.64 -2.19
C PHE A 51 6.42 3.44 -3.66
N VAL A 52 6.74 2.24 -4.16
CA VAL A 52 6.31 1.77 -5.48
C VAL A 52 5.25 0.69 -5.28
N HIS A 53 4.09 0.90 -5.86
CA HIS A 53 2.99 -0.05 -5.93
C HIS A 53 2.79 -0.49 -7.38
N HIS A 54 2.50 -1.80 -7.61
CA HIS A 54 2.21 -2.30 -8.95
C HIS A 54 0.71 -2.14 -9.26
N LYS A 55 0.38 -1.53 -10.38
CA LYS A 55 -1.00 -1.28 -10.81
C LYS A 55 -1.88 -2.54 -10.85
N TYR A 56 -1.26 -3.71 -11.05
CA TYR A 56 -1.94 -5.00 -11.17
C TYR A 56 -1.97 -5.81 -9.86
N GLU A 57 -1.69 -5.19 -8.72
CA GLU A 57 -1.86 -5.86 -7.41
C GLU A 57 -3.33 -6.15 -7.06
N ASP A 58 -4.28 -5.59 -7.83
CA ASP A 58 -5.68 -5.96 -7.80
C ASP A 58 -6.01 -7.27 -8.57
N GLN A 59 -5.00 -7.90 -9.19
CA GLN A 59 -5.13 -9.17 -9.95
C GLN A 59 -4.12 -10.23 -9.47
N ALA A 60 -3.04 -9.84 -8.82
CA ALA A 60 -2.00 -10.75 -8.35
C ALA A 60 -1.27 -10.21 -7.13
N ILE A 61 -0.91 -11.09 -6.20
CA ILE A 61 -0.15 -10.75 -4.99
C ILE A 61 1.36 -10.81 -5.24
N ARG A 62 2.14 -10.05 -4.44
CA ARG A 62 3.61 -10.13 -4.39
C ARG A 62 4.31 -9.92 -5.74
N LEU A 63 3.83 -9.02 -6.58
CA LEU A 63 4.47 -8.68 -7.86
C LEU A 63 5.88 -8.09 -7.70
N SER A 64 6.27 -7.73 -6.48
CA SER A 64 7.61 -7.30 -6.09
C SER A 64 8.59 -8.46 -5.87
N HIS A 65 8.13 -9.73 -5.88
CA HIS A 65 8.96 -10.92 -5.71
C HIS A 65 9.24 -11.59 -7.06
N PRO A 66 10.52 -11.79 -7.45
CA PRO A 66 10.88 -12.34 -8.76
C PRO A 66 10.22 -13.70 -9.06
N GLU A 67 10.21 -14.60 -8.06
CA GLU A 67 9.65 -15.95 -8.22
C GLU A 67 8.14 -15.99 -8.50
N ILE A 68 7.44 -14.92 -8.11
CA ILE A 68 6.01 -14.77 -8.37
C ILE A 68 5.80 -13.95 -9.63
N ALA A 69 6.47 -12.81 -9.74
CA ALA A 69 6.32 -11.87 -10.84
C ALA A 69 6.59 -12.51 -12.23
N LYS A 70 7.54 -13.46 -12.32
CA LYS A 70 7.85 -14.17 -13.57
C LYS A 70 6.71 -15.03 -14.13
N ASN A 71 5.66 -15.30 -13.34
CA ASN A 71 4.48 -16.03 -13.78
C ASN A 71 3.41 -15.12 -14.41
N TYR A 72 3.66 -13.81 -14.45
CA TYR A 72 2.77 -12.80 -15.02
C TYR A 72 3.44 -12.04 -16.15
N PRO A 73 2.68 -11.30 -16.99
CA PRO A 73 3.25 -10.52 -18.08
C PRO A 73 4.33 -9.56 -17.60
N TYR A 74 5.47 -9.51 -18.30
CA TYR A 74 6.59 -8.63 -17.95
C TYR A 74 6.18 -7.15 -18.00
N GLU A 75 5.20 -6.80 -18.84
CA GLU A 75 4.61 -5.47 -18.96
C GLU A 75 4.12 -4.91 -17.61
N TRP A 76 3.77 -5.79 -16.66
CA TRP A 76 3.36 -5.36 -15.31
C TRP A 76 4.51 -4.75 -14.50
N GLN A 77 5.74 -4.96 -14.92
CA GLN A 77 6.95 -4.40 -14.30
C GLN A 77 7.39 -3.07 -14.94
N LEU A 78 6.74 -2.65 -16.04
CA LEU A 78 7.12 -1.46 -16.79
C LEU A 78 6.66 -0.16 -16.09
N PRO A 79 7.35 0.98 -16.35
CA PRO A 79 7.09 2.26 -15.69
C PRO A 79 5.63 2.72 -15.70
N GLU A 80 4.89 2.50 -16.78
CA GLU A 80 3.49 2.86 -16.93
C GLU A 80 2.53 2.08 -16.02
N ASN A 81 3.00 0.97 -15.46
CA ASN A 81 2.26 0.10 -14.56
C ASN A 81 2.78 0.17 -13.10
N LEU A 82 3.62 1.16 -12.81
CA LEU A 82 4.12 1.44 -11.47
C LEU A 82 3.53 2.76 -10.95
N ILE A 83 3.12 2.74 -9.70
CA ILE A 83 2.48 3.85 -9.02
C ILE A 83 3.38 4.28 -7.87
N TYR A 84 3.77 5.56 -7.81
CA TYR A 84 4.37 6.11 -6.61
C TYR A 84 3.29 6.61 -5.66
N CYS A 85 3.47 6.37 -4.38
CA CYS A 85 2.53 6.74 -3.33
C CYS A 85 3.26 6.98 -2.00
N ASP A 86 2.75 7.86 -1.13
CA ASP A 86 3.15 7.87 0.26
C ASP A 86 2.56 6.67 1.01
N PHE A 87 2.91 6.48 2.28
CA PHE A 87 2.54 5.27 3.01
C PHE A 87 1.03 5.18 3.29
N LEU A 88 0.34 6.31 3.51
CA LEU A 88 -1.12 6.34 3.67
C LEU A 88 -1.86 6.17 2.33
N GLU A 89 -1.31 6.70 1.25
CA GLU A 89 -1.82 6.46 -0.11
C GLU A 89 -1.67 4.98 -0.50
N HIS A 90 -0.55 4.34 -0.11
CA HIS A 90 -0.34 2.92 -0.29
C HIS A 90 -1.37 2.09 0.50
N LEU A 91 -1.62 2.45 1.76
CA LEU A 91 -2.69 1.85 2.57
C LEU A 91 -4.04 1.98 1.86
N PHE A 92 -4.37 3.16 1.33
CA PHE A 92 -5.65 3.39 0.65
C PHE A 92 -5.78 2.58 -0.65
N LEU A 93 -4.71 2.45 -1.45
CA LEU A 93 -4.70 1.55 -2.62
C LEU A 93 -5.09 0.13 -2.22
N HIS A 94 -4.51 -0.40 -1.13
CA HIS A 94 -4.82 -1.75 -0.66
C HIS A 94 -6.22 -1.86 -0.06
N VAL A 95 -6.76 -0.83 0.60
CA VAL A 95 -8.17 -0.79 1.02
C VAL A 95 -9.09 -0.91 -0.20
N LEU A 96 -8.84 -0.14 -1.26
CA LEU A 96 -9.63 -0.20 -2.51
C LEU A 96 -9.51 -1.56 -3.22
N ILE A 97 -8.36 -2.23 -3.15
CA ILE A 97 -8.20 -3.61 -3.66
C ILE A 97 -9.06 -4.58 -2.84
N CYS A 98 -9.06 -4.48 -1.50
CA CYS A 98 -9.89 -5.32 -0.65
C CYS A 98 -11.38 -5.12 -0.94
N GLU A 99 -11.83 -3.87 -1.10
CA GLU A 99 -13.22 -3.56 -1.42
C GLU A 99 -13.68 -4.10 -2.78
N LYS A 100 -12.76 -4.18 -3.75
CA LYS A 100 -13.01 -4.75 -5.07
C LYS A 100 -12.96 -6.28 -5.09
N SER A 101 -12.16 -6.89 -4.21
CA SER A 101 -11.91 -8.34 -4.21
C SER A 101 -13.07 -9.12 -3.64
N ILE A 102 -13.58 -10.11 -4.40
CA ILE A 102 -14.70 -10.95 -3.98
C ILE A 102 -14.28 -11.96 -2.90
N ASP A 103 -13.03 -12.43 -2.94
CA ASP A 103 -12.52 -13.51 -2.09
C ASP A 103 -11.53 -13.04 -1.01
N PHE A 104 -11.41 -11.74 -0.80
CA PHE A 104 -10.56 -11.08 0.21
C PHE A 104 -9.06 -11.44 0.16
N ARG A 105 -8.59 -12.18 -0.86
CA ARG A 105 -7.18 -12.61 -0.93
C ARG A 105 -6.25 -11.50 -1.40
N LEU A 106 -6.77 -10.60 -2.26
CA LEU A 106 -5.98 -9.51 -2.81
C LEU A 106 -5.99 -8.31 -1.86
N GLY A 107 -4.86 -7.66 -1.71
CA GLY A 107 -4.69 -6.47 -0.88
C GLY A 107 -4.48 -6.76 0.61
N ILE A 108 -5.23 -7.69 1.21
CA ILE A 108 -5.30 -7.92 2.65
C ILE A 108 -3.94 -8.30 3.28
N GLY A 109 -3.15 -9.13 2.62
CA GLY A 109 -1.84 -9.55 3.13
C GLY A 109 -0.88 -8.38 3.31
N GLY A 110 -0.81 -7.46 2.36
CA GLY A 110 0.00 -6.24 2.47
C GLY A 110 -0.46 -5.32 3.59
N LEU A 111 -1.78 -5.21 3.78
CA LEU A 111 -2.38 -4.42 4.86
C LEU A 111 -1.98 -4.97 6.23
N LEU A 112 -2.29 -6.23 6.51
CA LEU A 112 -2.22 -6.81 7.86
C LEU A 112 -0.80 -7.19 8.27
N VAL A 113 0.05 -7.64 7.33
CA VAL A 113 1.40 -8.13 7.65
C VAL A 113 2.44 -7.01 7.58
N PHE A 114 2.18 -5.94 6.84
CA PHE A 114 3.16 -4.90 6.63
C PHE A 114 2.66 -3.50 7.00
N MET A 115 1.63 -2.97 6.33
CA MET A 115 1.31 -1.54 6.45
C MET A 115 0.69 -1.15 7.79
N ILE A 116 -0.26 -1.93 8.30
CA ILE A 116 -0.93 -1.62 9.58
C ILE A 116 0.04 -1.75 10.75
N PRO A 117 0.84 -2.82 10.90
CA PRO A 117 1.84 -2.91 11.95
C PRO A 117 2.83 -1.73 11.93
N GLU A 118 3.39 -1.40 10.77
CA GLU A 118 4.32 -0.27 10.62
C GLU A 118 3.68 1.07 11.04
N LEU A 119 2.44 1.34 10.58
CA LEU A 119 1.73 2.58 10.92
C LEU A 119 1.37 2.64 12.40
N ASN A 120 0.95 1.52 13.01
CA ASN A 120 0.71 1.45 14.45
C ASN A 120 1.97 1.80 15.24
N ASP A 121 3.11 1.21 14.88
CA ASP A 121 4.40 1.51 15.51
C ASP A 121 4.75 2.99 15.36
N TRP A 122 4.64 3.54 14.16
CA TRP A 122 4.99 4.93 13.90
C TRP A 122 4.09 5.93 14.64
N PHE A 123 2.77 5.74 14.62
CA PHE A 123 1.84 6.63 15.33
C PHE A 123 1.84 6.44 16.85
N SER A 124 2.26 5.27 17.37
CA SER A 124 2.47 5.06 18.81
C SER A 124 3.77 5.64 19.36
N GLY A 125 4.62 6.21 18.50
CA GLY A 125 5.87 6.85 18.90
C GLY A 125 7.06 5.89 19.01
N PHE A 126 7.03 4.73 18.34
CA PHE A 126 8.17 3.84 18.25
C PHE A 126 9.32 4.53 17.47
N ASP A 127 10.46 4.68 18.10
CA ASP A 127 11.58 5.53 17.63
C ASP A 127 12.70 4.79 16.88
N LYS A 128 12.71 3.45 16.92
CA LYS A 128 13.73 2.62 16.23
C LYS A 128 13.44 2.46 14.75
N MET A 129 13.40 3.57 14.03
CA MET A 129 13.13 3.58 12.58
C MET A 129 14.43 3.54 11.77
N GLU A 130 14.45 2.75 10.69
CA GLU A 130 15.45 2.84 9.63
C GLU A 130 15.30 4.15 8.84
N GLN A 131 16.33 4.52 8.07
CA GLN A 131 16.30 5.79 7.34
C GLN A 131 15.14 5.92 6.36
N TRP A 132 14.77 4.83 5.67
CA TRP A 132 13.64 4.85 4.75
C TRP A 132 12.30 5.03 5.48
N GLN A 133 12.14 4.42 6.67
CA GLN A 133 10.95 4.59 7.51
C GLN A 133 10.84 6.04 8.00
N LYS A 134 11.95 6.65 8.45
CA LYS A 134 11.99 8.07 8.84
C LYS A 134 11.57 8.98 7.70
N ASN A 135 12.01 8.70 6.47
CA ASN A 135 11.63 9.48 5.31
C ASN A 135 10.12 9.38 5.05
N CYS A 136 9.55 8.17 5.10
CA CYS A 136 8.11 7.95 4.92
C CYS A 136 7.30 8.58 6.05
N TRP A 137 7.72 8.38 7.31
CA TRP A 137 7.11 8.99 8.48
C TRP A 137 7.03 10.51 8.37
N ASN A 138 8.11 11.17 7.95
CA ASN A 138 8.14 12.63 7.79
C ASN A 138 7.09 13.17 6.82
N VAL A 139 6.65 12.37 5.86
CA VAL A 139 5.58 12.74 4.91
C VAL A 139 4.21 12.67 5.55
N ILE A 140 3.95 11.70 6.45
CA ILE A 140 2.60 11.35 6.92
C ILE A 140 2.34 11.64 8.41
N LYS A 141 3.36 12.01 9.19
CA LYS A 141 3.28 12.12 10.67
C LYS A 141 2.19 13.04 11.22
N ASN A 142 1.66 13.93 10.41
CA ASN A 142 0.59 14.85 10.81
C ASN A 142 -0.80 14.39 10.29
N ASP A 143 -0.90 13.23 9.69
CA ASP A 143 -2.09 12.76 8.98
C ASP A 143 -2.69 11.48 9.65
N GLU A 144 -2.54 11.34 10.97
CA GLU A 144 -3.08 10.23 11.77
C GLU A 144 -4.60 10.07 11.59
N GLU A 145 -5.31 11.20 11.45
CA GLU A 145 -6.75 11.20 11.20
C GLU A 145 -7.11 10.38 9.96
N VAL A 146 -6.34 10.52 8.87
CA VAL A 146 -6.57 9.74 7.65
C VAL A 146 -6.31 8.26 7.89
N TYR A 147 -5.27 7.92 8.66
CA TYR A 147 -5.00 6.54 9.05
C TYR A 147 -6.21 5.91 9.75
N LEU A 148 -6.74 6.58 10.77
CA LEU A 148 -7.90 6.09 11.54
C LEU A 148 -9.17 5.96 10.66
N ILE A 149 -9.39 6.89 9.73
CA ILE A 149 -10.50 6.80 8.76
C ILE A 149 -10.35 5.57 7.87
N LEU A 150 -9.15 5.30 7.35
CA LEU A 150 -8.90 4.14 6.49
C LEU A 150 -9.07 2.82 7.24
N LEU A 151 -8.64 2.75 8.51
CA LEU A 151 -8.88 1.59 9.36
C LEU A 151 -10.37 1.37 9.62
N LYS A 152 -11.12 2.43 9.91
CA LYS A 152 -12.56 2.37 10.10
C LYS A 152 -13.25 1.86 8.83
N ARG A 153 -12.89 2.40 7.67
CA ARG A 153 -13.43 1.98 6.37
C ARG A 153 -13.16 0.49 6.10
N LEU A 154 -11.93 0.02 6.37
CA LEU A 154 -11.57 -1.38 6.25
C LEU A 154 -12.39 -2.27 7.20
N LYS A 155 -12.54 -1.85 8.46
CA LYS A 155 -13.34 -2.56 9.47
C LYS A 155 -14.82 -2.68 9.04
N GLU A 156 -15.41 -1.60 8.55
CA GLU A 156 -16.79 -1.57 8.05
C GLU A 156 -16.97 -2.52 6.86
N HIS A 157 -16.00 -2.54 5.93
CA HIS A 157 -16.03 -3.45 4.78
C HIS A 157 -16.04 -4.93 5.19
N PHE A 158 -15.23 -5.31 6.19
CA PHE A 158 -15.18 -6.68 6.71
C PHE A 158 -16.30 -6.99 7.72
N GLN A 159 -17.22 -6.07 8.01
CA GLN A 159 -18.29 -6.21 9.01
C GLN A 159 -17.76 -6.65 10.39
N MET A 160 -16.57 -6.20 10.75
CA MET A 160 -15.91 -6.56 12.01
C MET A 160 -16.63 -5.89 13.18
N LYS A 161 -16.82 -6.62 14.27
CA LYS A 161 -17.41 -6.07 15.51
C LYS A 161 -16.49 -5.01 16.12
N GLU A 162 -17.06 -4.02 16.81
CA GLU A 162 -16.29 -2.94 17.47
C GLU A 162 -15.26 -3.43 18.50
N THR A 163 -15.50 -4.65 19.06
CA THR A 163 -14.60 -5.29 20.04
C THR A 163 -13.34 -5.87 19.42
N ASP A 164 -13.29 -6.03 18.10
CA ASP A 164 -12.12 -6.56 17.42
C ASP A 164 -11.12 -5.43 17.23
N CYS A 165 -10.23 -5.29 18.21
CA CYS A 165 -9.11 -4.36 18.11
C CYS A 165 -8.21 -4.75 16.92
N ILE A 166 -7.59 -3.77 16.29
CA ILE A 166 -6.67 -3.98 15.14
C ILE A 166 -5.53 -4.93 15.52
N GLU A 167 -5.12 -4.94 16.79
CA GLU A 167 -4.16 -5.91 17.34
C GLU A 167 -4.66 -7.35 17.20
N ASN A 168 -5.96 -7.61 17.38
CA ASN A 168 -6.55 -8.93 17.20
C ASN A 168 -6.65 -9.34 15.73
N LEU A 169 -6.75 -8.39 14.81
CA LEU A 169 -6.66 -8.64 13.37
C LEU A 169 -5.29 -9.24 12.99
N CYS A 170 -4.22 -8.66 13.51
CA CYS A 170 -2.86 -9.15 13.25
C CYS A 170 -2.62 -10.53 13.89
N VAL A 171 -3.20 -10.80 15.07
CA VAL A 171 -3.03 -12.09 15.80
C VAL A 171 -3.85 -13.20 15.15
N SER A 172 -5.12 -12.96 14.80
CA SER A 172 -6.00 -14.00 14.25
C SER A 172 -5.59 -14.47 12.84
N PHE A 173 -4.87 -13.64 12.07
CA PHE A 173 -4.33 -14.04 10.77
C PHE A 173 -3.01 -14.80 10.86
N ASN A 174 -2.21 -14.61 11.93
CA ASN A 174 -0.99 -15.39 12.15
C ASN A 174 -1.28 -16.84 12.58
N GLU A 175 -2.46 -17.13 13.10
CA GLU A 175 -2.88 -18.49 13.49
C GLU A 175 -3.50 -19.29 12.32
N SER A 176 -3.73 -18.65 11.16
CA SER A 176 -4.40 -19.26 9.99
C SER A 176 -3.47 -19.61 8.83
N PHE A 177 -2.13 -19.53 9.03
CA PHE A 177 -1.12 -19.90 8.02
C PHE A 177 -0.10 -20.89 8.56
#